data_3494820ed582ece4b417404422da7dfd
#
_entry.id   3494820ed582ece4b417404422da7dfd
#
_cell.length_a   1.000
_cell.length_b   1.000
_cell.length_c   1.000
_cell.angle_alpha   90.00
_cell.angle_beta   90.00
_cell.angle_gamma   90.00
#
_symmetry.space_group_name_H-M   'P 1'
#
loop_
_entity.id
_entity.type
_entity.pdbx_description
1 polymer ?
#
loop_
_entity_poly.entity_id
_entity_poly.type
_entity_poly.pdbx_seq_one_letter_code
_entity_poly.pdbx_strand_id
1 'polypeptide(L)'
;GPDLDSNGISCHPTLNTDLNTRECNARLGDGLPAVDLGDGRTAVSVSAGYSSACAILDNGSVRCWGVNSDGRTGLGTSSGYTGDADGEMGDDLPTVELGAGRTVAGISVGYSHACALLDNLSIACWGDNGQGQLGIGTNNDVDTSAEMGAGLETADLPTTRSSTVSSGWHY
;
A
#
# COMPACT_ATOMS: atom_id res chain seq x y z
N GLY A 1 -20.46 -4.98 9.52
CA GLY A 1 -21.47 -5.05 10.59
C GLY A 1 -20.82 -4.76 11.92
N PRO A 2 -21.58 -4.50 13.03
CA PRO A 2 -20.92 -4.31 14.33
C PRO A 2 -20.18 -5.60 14.71
N ASP A 3 -18.97 -5.43 15.21
CA ASP A 3 -18.17 -6.54 15.74
C ASP A 3 -18.88 -7.14 16.94
N LEU A 4 -19.43 -8.34 16.75
CA LEU A 4 -20.13 -9.10 17.77
C LEU A 4 -19.18 -10.17 18.30
N ASP A 5 -19.19 -10.40 19.60
CA ASP A 5 -18.54 -11.56 20.20
C ASP A 5 -19.25 -12.88 19.81
N SER A 6 -18.74 -14.02 20.29
CA SER A 6 -19.33 -15.33 20.04
C SER A 6 -20.79 -15.49 20.53
N ASN A 7 -21.27 -14.55 21.37
CA ASN A 7 -22.61 -14.47 21.91
C ASN A 7 -23.49 -13.40 21.23
N GLY A 8 -22.97 -12.74 20.16
CA GLY A 8 -23.68 -11.68 19.43
C GLY A 8 -23.66 -10.32 20.13
N ILE A 9 -22.71 -10.06 21.04
CA ILE A 9 -22.60 -8.82 21.82
C ILE A 9 -21.61 -7.88 21.13
N SER A 10 -22.00 -6.61 20.98
CA SER A 10 -21.16 -5.58 20.38
C SER A 10 -19.96 -5.23 21.26
N CYS A 11 -18.76 -5.31 20.71
CA CYS A 11 -17.50 -4.94 21.37
C CYS A 11 -17.24 -3.43 21.39
N HIS A 12 -18.27 -2.58 21.28
CA HIS A 12 -18.09 -1.13 21.31
C HIS A 12 -17.70 -0.65 22.72
N PRO A 13 -16.54 -0.01 22.92
CA PRO A 13 -15.97 0.28 24.24
C PRO A 13 -16.81 1.26 25.09
N THR A 14 -17.82 1.90 24.53
CA THR A 14 -18.64 2.90 25.24
C THR A 14 -20.02 2.39 25.70
N LEU A 15 -20.41 1.16 25.37
CA LEU A 15 -21.80 0.72 25.51
C LEU A 15 -22.02 -0.49 26.41
N ASN A 16 -20.99 -1.16 26.94
CA ASN A 16 -21.21 -2.31 27.81
C ASN A 16 -20.10 -2.47 28.87
N THR A 17 -20.47 -2.28 30.13
CA THR A 17 -19.57 -2.39 31.28
C THR A 17 -19.39 -3.84 31.76
N ASP A 18 -20.18 -4.78 31.24
CA ASP A 18 -20.21 -6.20 31.67
C ASP A 18 -19.49 -7.15 30.71
N LEU A 19 -18.83 -6.62 29.67
CA LEU A 19 -18.08 -7.43 28.72
C LEU A 19 -16.89 -8.08 29.39
N ASN A 20 -16.80 -9.39 29.22
CA ASN A 20 -15.58 -10.11 29.45
C ASN A 20 -14.50 -9.54 28.50
N THR A 21 -13.69 -8.61 29.04
CA THR A 21 -12.63 -7.92 28.33
C THR A 21 -11.64 -8.85 27.59
N ARG A 22 -11.67 -10.15 27.90
CA ARG A 22 -10.84 -11.16 27.24
C ARG A 22 -11.28 -11.44 25.80
N GLU A 23 -12.58 -11.48 25.49
CA GLU A 23 -13.05 -11.80 24.13
C GLU A 23 -12.87 -10.61 23.16
N CYS A 24 -13.07 -9.38 23.65
CA CYS A 24 -12.79 -8.20 22.84
C CYS A 24 -11.29 -7.93 22.67
N ASN A 25 -10.49 -8.23 23.70
CA ASN A 25 -9.03 -8.14 23.64
C ASN A 25 -8.38 -9.24 22.79
N ALA A 26 -9.09 -10.35 22.54
CA ALA A 26 -8.61 -11.40 21.62
C ALA A 26 -8.46 -10.93 20.16
N ARG A 27 -9.07 -9.80 19.80
CA ARG A 27 -8.91 -9.15 18.49
C ARG A 27 -7.77 -8.12 18.45
N LEU A 28 -7.11 -7.86 19.57
CA LEU A 28 -5.94 -7.01 19.69
C LEU A 28 -4.77 -7.84 20.24
N GLY A 29 -3.58 -7.48 19.94
CA GLY A 29 -2.40 -8.26 20.32
C GLY A 29 -2.32 -9.59 19.58
N ASP A 30 -2.16 -10.69 20.31
CA ASP A 30 -2.01 -12.04 19.72
C ASP A 30 -3.23 -12.55 18.94
N GLY A 31 -4.42 -11.94 19.15
CA GLY A 31 -5.64 -12.26 18.42
C GLY A 31 -5.85 -11.45 17.14
N LEU A 32 -5.00 -10.46 16.86
CA LEU A 32 -5.10 -9.68 15.62
C LEU A 32 -4.58 -10.53 14.45
N PRO A 33 -5.42 -10.83 13.44
CA PRO A 33 -4.95 -11.56 12.28
C PRO A 33 -3.87 -10.76 11.54
N ALA A 34 -2.81 -11.42 11.13
CA ALA A 34 -1.83 -10.80 10.24
C ALA A 34 -2.45 -10.52 8.87
N VAL A 35 -1.98 -9.47 8.21
CA VAL A 35 -2.32 -9.22 6.81
C VAL A 35 -1.71 -10.34 5.97
N ASP A 36 -2.55 -11.02 5.19
CA ASP A 36 -2.08 -12.06 4.27
C ASP A 36 -1.41 -11.42 3.05
N LEU A 37 -0.12 -11.62 2.92
CA LEU A 37 0.71 -11.10 1.84
C LEU A 37 1.23 -12.21 0.91
N GLY A 38 0.65 -13.41 0.99
CA GLY A 38 0.99 -14.58 0.19
C GLY A 38 1.85 -15.60 0.91
N ASP A 39 1.76 -16.85 0.44
CA ASP A 39 2.40 -18.01 1.05
C ASP A 39 3.92 -17.84 1.12
N GLY A 40 4.46 -18.01 2.34
CA GLY A 40 5.88 -17.92 2.61
C GLY A 40 6.48 -16.52 2.45
N ARG A 41 5.66 -15.48 2.30
CA ARG A 41 6.14 -14.09 2.23
C ARG A 41 6.12 -13.42 3.59
N THR A 42 7.10 -12.57 3.81
CA THR A 42 7.16 -11.69 4.98
C THR A 42 7.37 -10.24 4.55
N ALA A 43 6.70 -9.32 5.23
CA ALA A 43 6.94 -7.90 5.03
C ALA A 43 8.23 -7.48 5.73
N VAL A 44 9.14 -6.85 5.01
CA VAL A 44 10.36 -6.24 5.56
C VAL A 44 10.17 -4.74 5.86
N SER A 45 9.20 -4.13 5.21
CA SER A 45 8.81 -2.74 5.43
C SER A 45 7.36 -2.53 5.05
N VAL A 46 6.67 -1.62 5.73
CA VAL A 46 5.31 -1.20 5.42
C VAL A 46 5.20 0.32 5.47
N SER A 47 4.42 0.87 4.56
CA SER A 47 4.03 2.28 4.56
C SER A 47 2.54 2.39 4.35
N ALA A 48 1.87 3.19 5.18
CA ALA A 48 0.45 3.45 5.07
C ALA A 48 0.20 4.94 4.85
N GLY A 49 -0.68 5.24 3.89
CA GLY A 49 -1.15 6.57 3.58
C GLY A 49 -2.56 6.83 4.12
N TYR A 50 -3.29 7.72 3.46
CA TYR A 50 -4.64 8.09 3.89
C TYR A 50 -5.63 6.93 3.87
N SER A 51 -5.62 6.13 2.81
CA SER A 51 -6.60 5.05 2.61
C SER A 51 -6.04 3.84 1.86
N SER A 52 -4.75 3.75 1.72
CA SER A 52 -4.04 2.63 1.12
C SER A 52 -2.75 2.33 1.88
N ALA A 53 -2.25 1.13 1.72
CA ALA A 53 -1.00 0.70 2.33
C ALA A 53 -0.21 -0.14 1.33
N CYS A 54 1.11 -0.13 1.47
CA CYS A 54 2.03 -0.94 0.69
C CYS A 54 3.05 -1.63 1.59
N ALA A 55 3.42 -2.85 1.25
CA ALA A 55 4.47 -3.61 1.92
C ALA A 55 5.56 -3.99 0.93
N ILE A 56 6.83 -3.83 1.33
CA ILE A 56 7.97 -4.45 0.67
C ILE A 56 8.12 -5.84 1.26
N LEU A 57 8.18 -6.85 0.41
CA LEU A 57 8.33 -8.24 0.81
C LEU A 57 9.81 -8.66 0.88
N ASP A 58 10.07 -9.79 1.51
CA ASP A 58 11.40 -10.40 1.69
C ASP A 58 12.17 -10.64 0.39
N ASN A 59 11.45 -10.77 -0.73
CA ASN A 59 12.03 -10.91 -2.08
C ASN A 59 12.22 -9.56 -2.80
N GLY A 60 11.94 -8.43 -2.15
CA GLY A 60 12.05 -7.08 -2.73
C GLY A 60 10.90 -6.65 -3.62
N SER A 61 9.87 -7.47 -3.79
CA SER A 61 8.63 -7.06 -4.48
C SER A 61 7.76 -6.20 -3.57
N VAL A 62 6.78 -5.52 -4.16
CA VAL A 62 5.82 -4.67 -3.45
C VAL A 62 4.41 -5.16 -3.69
N ARG A 63 3.61 -5.19 -2.63
CA ARG A 63 2.15 -5.38 -2.69
C ARG A 63 1.47 -4.21 -2.01
N CYS A 64 0.41 -3.70 -2.65
CA CYS A 64 -0.37 -2.57 -2.15
C CYS A 64 -1.85 -2.94 -2.10
N TRP A 65 -2.56 -2.41 -1.11
CA TRP A 65 -3.98 -2.65 -0.89
C TRP A 65 -4.67 -1.40 -0.34
N GLY A 66 -5.99 -1.41 -0.32
CA GLY A 66 -6.85 -0.29 0.08
C GLY A 66 -7.51 0.39 -1.10
N VAL A 67 -7.86 1.67 -0.95
CA VAL A 67 -8.48 2.48 -2.01
C VAL A 67 -7.54 2.58 -3.20
N ASN A 68 -8.07 2.32 -4.41
CA ASN A 68 -7.32 2.39 -5.66
C ASN A 68 -7.78 3.53 -6.59
N SER A 69 -8.51 4.53 -6.09
CA SER A 69 -8.74 5.75 -6.85
C SER A 69 -7.40 6.36 -7.23
N ASP A 70 -7.32 6.90 -8.43
CA ASP A 70 -6.11 7.51 -8.98
C ASP A 70 -4.92 6.55 -9.16
N GLY A 71 -5.16 5.23 -9.17
CA GLY A 71 -4.13 4.21 -9.38
C GLY A 71 -3.11 4.03 -8.24
N ARG A 72 -3.41 4.52 -7.04
CA ARG A 72 -2.45 4.56 -5.92
C ARG A 72 -1.95 3.21 -5.42
N THR A 73 -2.63 2.10 -5.74
CA THR A 73 -2.11 0.75 -5.46
C THR A 73 -1.08 0.26 -6.48
N GLY A 74 -0.91 0.98 -7.60
CA GLY A 74 0.10 0.64 -8.62
C GLY A 74 -0.21 -0.60 -9.44
N LEU A 75 -1.47 -1.03 -9.50
CA LEU A 75 -1.89 -2.24 -10.21
C LEU A 75 -2.30 -1.97 -11.68
N GLY A 76 -2.07 -0.76 -12.18
CA GLY A 76 -2.41 -0.36 -13.55
C GLY A 76 -3.91 -0.22 -13.78
N THR A 77 -4.67 0.03 -12.73
CA THR A 77 -6.08 0.37 -12.73
C THR A 77 -6.32 1.52 -11.76
N SER A 78 -7.35 2.33 -11.98
CA SER A 78 -7.60 3.55 -11.20
C SER A 78 -9.01 3.58 -10.60
N SER A 79 -9.56 2.44 -10.23
CA SER A 79 -10.92 2.37 -9.67
C SER A 79 -11.06 1.32 -8.59
N GLY A 80 -12.03 1.54 -7.70
CA GLY A 80 -12.42 0.57 -6.69
C GLY A 80 -11.45 0.50 -5.50
N TYR A 81 -11.39 -0.69 -4.96
CA TYR A 81 -10.57 -1.06 -3.82
C TYR A 81 -9.76 -2.29 -4.17
N THR A 82 -8.74 -2.58 -3.41
CA THR A 82 -7.93 -3.80 -3.51
C THR A 82 -7.80 -4.39 -2.12
N GLY A 83 -8.18 -5.65 -1.95
CA GLY A 83 -8.13 -6.34 -0.67
C GLY A 83 -9.33 -6.07 0.25
N ASP A 84 -10.48 -5.66 -0.32
CA ASP A 84 -11.73 -5.45 0.42
C ASP A 84 -12.72 -6.61 0.26
N ALA A 85 -12.42 -7.58 -0.60
CA ALA A 85 -13.22 -8.77 -0.82
C ALA A 85 -12.43 -10.08 -0.58
N ASP A 86 -13.15 -11.17 -0.38
CA ASP A 86 -12.56 -12.50 -0.25
C ASP A 86 -11.79 -12.88 -1.51
N GLY A 87 -10.56 -13.38 -1.36
CA GLY A 87 -9.70 -13.82 -2.46
C GLY A 87 -8.92 -12.70 -3.16
N GLU A 88 -8.91 -11.49 -2.62
CA GLU A 88 -8.11 -10.38 -3.15
C GLU A 88 -6.78 -10.18 -2.43
N MET A 89 -6.58 -10.86 -1.30
CA MET A 89 -5.35 -10.82 -0.52
C MET A 89 -4.55 -12.13 -0.68
N GLY A 90 -3.41 -12.22 -0.04
CA GLY A 90 -2.56 -13.39 -0.11
C GLY A 90 -1.90 -13.55 -1.48
N ASP A 91 -1.91 -14.75 -2.02
CA ASP A 91 -1.29 -15.03 -3.33
C ASP A 91 -2.02 -14.37 -4.50
N ASP A 92 -3.32 -14.07 -4.32
CA ASP A 92 -4.13 -13.38 -5.33
C ASP A 92 -3.90 -11.86 -5.37
N LEU A 93 -3.27 -11.28 -4.33
CA LEU A 93 -2.89 -9.86 -4.35
C LEU A 93 -1.72 -9.64 -5.32
N PRO A 94 -1.92 -8.91 -6.43
CA PRO A 94 -0.87 -8.70 -7.41
C PRO A 94 0.32 -7.91 -6.85
N THR A 95 1.49 -8.14 -7.40
CA THR A 95 2.67 -7.30 -7.17
C THR A 95 2.61 -6.03 -8.02
N VAL A 96 3.14 -4.94 -7.46
CA VAL A 96 3.31 -3.69 -8.22
C VAL A 96 4.44 -3.87 -9.23
N GLU A 97 4.15 -3.60 -10.49
CA GLU A 97 5.13 -3.73 -11.58
C GLU A 97 6.00 -2.46 -11.67
N LEU A 98 7.26 -2.57 -11.26
CA LEU A 98 8.21 -1.45 -11.15
C LEU A 98 9.34 -1.52 -12.20
N GLY A 99 9.15 -2.32 -13.24
CA GLY A 99 10.15 -2.58 -14.27
C GLY A 99 10.87 -3.92 -14.06
N ALA A 100 11.35 -4.49 -15.17
CA ALA A 100 11.89 -5.85 -15.19
C ALA A 100 13.10 -6.00 -14.26
N GLY A 101 13.01 -6.94 -13.30
CA GLY A 101 14.09 -7.29 -12.40
C GLY A 101 14.41 -6.25 -11.32
N ARG A 102 13.55 -5.24 -11.12
CA ARG A 102 13.73 -4.25 -10.07
C ARG A 102 13.25 -4.79 -8.72
N THR A 103 13.99 -4.41 -7.69
CA THR A 103 13.60 -4.59 -6.29
C THR A 103 13.52 -3.25 -5.59
N VAL A 104 12.78 -3.20 -4.49
CA VAL A 104 12.50 -1.96 -3.76
C VAL A 104 13.28 -1.92 -2.45
N ALA A 105 14.03 -0.83 -2.26
CA ALA A 105 14.78 -0.56 -1.04
C ALA A 105 13.98 0.28 -0.03
N GLY A 106 12.98 1.04 -0.49
CA GLY A 106 12.13 1.88 0.36
C GLY A 106 10.80 2.19 -0.33
N ILE A 107 9.75 2.33 0.45
CA ILE A 107 8.41 2.67 -0.03
C ILE A 107 7.82 3.77 0.85
N SER A 108 7.09 4.69 0.24
CA SER A 108 6.33 5.70 0.95
C SER A 108 4.99 5.92 0.26
N VAL A 109 3.92 5.89 1.03
CA VAL A 109 2.53 6.08 0.57
C VAL A 109 2.02 7.42 1.07
N GLY A 110 1.57 8.26 0.16
CA GLY A 110 0.99 9.56 0.43
C GLY A 110 -0.54 9.50 0.53
N TYR A 111 -1.18 10.63 0.19
CA TYR A 111 -2.65 10.73 0.19
C TYR A 111 -3.26 9.96 -1.00
N SER A 112 -2.80 10.23 -2.22
CA SER A 112 -3.32 9.64 -3.47
C SER A 112 -2.21 9.09 -4.39
N HIS A 113 -0.97 9.01 -3.91
CA HIS A 113 0.18 8.54 -4.67
C HIS A 113 1.10 7.69 -3.80
N ALA A 114 1.98 6.96 -4.42
CA ALA A 114 3.04 6.23 -3.73
C ALA A 114 4.37 6.38 -4.49
N CYS A 115 5.48 6.31 -3.77
CA CYS A 115 6.82 6.40 -4.33
C CYS A 115 7.69 5.27 -3.79
N ALA A 116 8.45 4.63 -4.66
CA ALA A 116 9.42 3.59 -4.33
C ALA A 116 10.84 4.04 -4.65
N LEU A 117 11.75 3.82 -3.72
CA LEU A 117 13.18 3.85 -3.97
C LEU A 117 13.61 2.48 -4.49
N LEU A 118 14.12 2.44 -5.71
CA LEU A 118 14.53 1.22 -6.38
C LEU A 118 15.98 0.83 -6.02
N ASP A 119 16.35 -0.40 -6.33
CA ASP A 119 17.69 -0.98 -6.11
C ASP A 119 18.82 -0.20 -6.81
N ASN A 120 18.51 0.48 -7.91
CA ASN A 120 19.43 1.34 -8.64
C ASN A 120 19.49 2.80 -8.11
N LEU A 121 18.79 3.06 -7.00
CA LEU A 121 18.68 4.37 -6.33
C LEU A 121 17.87 5.41 -7.13
N SER A 122 17.12 5.02 -8.15
CA SER A 122 16.11 5.88 -8.75
C SER A 122 14.81 5.84 -7.91
N ILE A 123 13.98 6.87 -8.04
CA ILE A 123 12.67 6.95 -7.42
C ILE A 123 11.63 6.83 -8.52
N ALA A 124 10.72 5.88 -8.37
CA ALA A 124 9.55 5.71 -9.20
C ALA A 124 8.30 6.01 -8.37
N CYS A 125 7.42 6.84 -8.90
CA CYS A 125 6.18 7.23 -8.26
C CYS A 125 4.99 6.92 -9.17
N TRP A 126 3.82 6.64 -8.57
CA TRP A 126 2.59 6.35 -9.28
C TRP A 126 1.37 6.86 -8.49
N GLY A 127 0.23 6.94 -9.15
CA GLY A 127 -1.00 7.49 -8.62
C GLY A 127 -1.28 8.89 -9.15
N ASP A 128 -1.97 9.70 -8.35
CA ASP A 128 -2.34 11.08 -8.67
C ASP A 128 -1.11 11.97 -8.90
N ASN A 129 -1.14 12.75 -9.97
CA ASN A 129 -0.10 13.70 -10.34
C ASN A 129 -0.65 15.08 -10.67
N GLY A 130 -1.91 15.35 -10.34
CA GLY A 130 -2.56 16.62 -10.68
C GLY A 130 -1.84 17.88 -10.17
N GLN A 131 -0.93 17.73 -9.21
CA GLN A 131 -0.08 18.82 -8.68
C GLN A 131 1.42 18.62 -9.01
N GLY A 132 1.76 17.64 -9.87
CA GLY A 132 3.16 17.32 -10.20
C GLY A 132 3.91 16.54 -9.11
N GLN A 133 3.19 15.91 -8.17
CA GLN A 133 3.75 15.22 -7.00
C GLN A 133 4.59 14.00 -7.33
N LEU A 134 4.47 13.44 -8.53
CA LEU A 134 5.29 12.31 -9.00
C LEU A 134 6.67 12.75 -9.48
N GLY A 135 6.88 14.04 -9.78
CA GLY A 135 8.18 14.59 -10.16
C GLY A 135 8.68 14.14 -11.55
N ILE A 136 7.78 13.77 -12.47
CA ILE A 136 8.09 13.25 -13.81
C ILE A 136 7.99 14.31 -14.92
N GLY A 137 7.89 15.58 -14.54
CA GLY A 137 7.87 16.72 -15.50
C GLY A 137 6.53 16.94 -16.20
N THR A 138 5.49 16.19 -15.83
CA THR A 138 4.11 16.35 -16.30
C THR A 138 3.17 16.44 -15.10
N ASN A 139 1.87 16.66 -15.35
CA ASN A 139 0.82 16.56 -14.34
C ASN A 139 -0.21 15.47 -14.70
N ASN A 140 0.17 14.52 -15.53
CA ASN A 140 -0.65 13.34 -15.81
C ASN A 140 -0.47 12.31 -14.69
N ASP A 141 -1.57 11.68 -14.29
CA ASP A 141 -1.54 10.58 -13.34
C ASP A 141 -0.78 9.39 -13.93
N VAL A 142 -0.23 8.54 -13.10
CA VAL A 142 0.35 7.25 -13.47
C VAL A 142 -0.53 6.16 -12.86
N ASP A 143 -1.53 5.71 -13.62
CA ASP A 143 -2.63 4.89 -13.11
C ASP A 143 -3.02 3.74 -14.04
N THR A 144 -2.42 3.63 -15.22
CA THR A 144 -2.70 2.59 -16.21
C THR A 144 -1.59 1.54 -16.29
N SER A 145 -1.94 0.35 -16.78
CA SER A 145 -0.97 -0.74 -16.98
C SER A 145 0.11 -0.41 -18.03
N ALA A 146 -0.14 0.53 -18.93
CA ALA A 146 0.84 0.97 -19.92
C ALA A 146 1.93 1.88 -19.31
N GLU A 147 1.59 2.57 -18.24
CA GLU A 147 2.48 3.49 -17.51
C GLU A 147 3.26 2.79 -16.40
N MET A 148 2.76 1.66 -15.92
CA MET A 148 3.45 0.83 -14.93
C MET A 148 4.51 -0.10 -15.59
N GLY A 149 5.31 -0.75 -14.79
CA GLY A 149 6.32 -1.68 -15.27
C GLY A 149 7.38 -1.01 -16.14
N ALA A 150 7.48 -1.41 -17.40
CA ALA A 150 8.45 -0.86 -18.35
C ALA A 150 8.15 0.59 -18.76
N GLY A 151 6.90 1.02 -18.63
CA GLY A 151 6.48 2.40 -18.89
C GLY A 151 6.67 3.35 -17.71
N LEU A 152 7.00 2.82 -16.52
CA LEU A 152 7.09 3.63 -15.31
C LEU A 152 8.31 4.56 -15.37
N GLU A 153 8.02 5.85 -15.43
CA GLU A 153 9.04 6.89 -15.41
C GLU A 153 9.59 7.07 -13.99
N THR A 154 10.86 7.43 -13.91
CA THR A 154 11.49 7.80 -12.64
C THR A 154 11.50 9.31 -12.47
N ALA A 155 11.36 9.78 -11.24
CA ALA A 155 11.47 11.19 -10.92
C ALA A 155 12.82 11.76 -11.43
N ASP A 156 12.74 12.91 -12.09
CA ASP A 156 13.95 13.62 -12.60
C ASP A 156 14.68 14.30 -11.44
N LEU A 157 15.58 13.57 -10.84
CA LEU A 157 16.40 14.06 -9.73
C LEU A 157 17.84 14.29 -10.21
N PRO A 158 18.52 15.35 -9.72
CA PRO A 158 19.94 15.53 -10.00
C PRO A 158 20.72 14.30 -9.52
N THR A 159 21.87 14.04 -10.12
CA THR A 159 22.71 12.84 -10.00
C THR A 159 23.14 12.42 -8.58
N THR A 160 22.67 13.11 -7.56
CA THR A 160 22.82 12.71 -6.15
C THR A 160 21.83 11.63 -5.82
N ARG A 161 22.33 10.45 -5.51
CA ARG A 161 21.55 9.26 -5.20
C ARG A 161 20.72 9.45 -3.93
N SER A 162 19.43 9.10 -3.98
CA SER A 162 18.57 9.12 -2.81
C SER A 162 18.83 7.89 -1.93
N SER A 163 18.80 8.06 -0.63
CA SER A 163 18.90 6.97 0.35
C SER A 163 17.57 6.69 1.05
N THR A 164 16.63 7.60 0.90
CA THR A 164 15.28 7.49 1.53
C THR A 164 14.23 8.13 0.64
N VAL A 165 13.01 7.67 0.77
CA VAL A 165 11.82 8.26 0.15
C VAL A 165 10.78 8.53 1.24
N SER A 166 10.11 9.68 1.16
CA SER A 166 9.00 10.03 2.04
C SER A 166 7.97 10.81 1.24
N SER A 167 6.73 10.38 1.31
CA SER A 167 5.58 11.04 0.69
C SER A 167 4.76 11.77 1.75
N GLY A 168 4.15 12.88 1.37
CA GLY A 168 3.30 13.68 2.22
C GLY A 168 1.86 13.74 1.73
N TRP A 169 1.07 14.61 2.37
CA TRP A 169 -0.20 15.07 1.83
C TRP A 169 0.08 15.94 0.60
N HIS A 170 -0.87 15.96 -0.35
CA HIS A 170 -0.74 16.89 -1.46
C HIS A 170 -0.97 18.32 -0.97
N TYR A 171 0.03 19.12 -1.04
CA TYR A 171 -0.04 20.57 -1.08
C TYR A 171 0.92 21.05 -2.16
#